data_de8f9cdbad23764e66c9a6611096bfe2
#
_entry.id   de8f9cdbad23764e66c9a6611096bfe2
#
_cell.length_a   1.000
_cell.length_b   1.000
_cell.length_c   1.000
_cell.angle_alpha   90.00
_cell.angle_beta   90.00
_cell.angle_gamma   90.00
#
_symmetry.space_group_name_H-M   'P 1'
#
loop_
_entity.id
_entity.type
_entity.pdbx_description
1 polymer ?
#
loop_
_entity_poly.entity_id
_entity_poly.type
_entity_poly.pdbx_seq_one_letter_code
_entity_poly.pdbx_strand_id
1 'polypeptide(L)'
;MALTEVKRGEGAAISLFERIARHPLAQAERLAEAMQVRSVRAGETVFHQDEPHPYVYVIERGLVKLTYLRANGEEWIKSFAIEGRFFASLSALVPAGRASFSAIAVEESRLERIPFVTLQALADTDLGWSRMIRSALMMLAERKERRERQFLTLDPEERYRALLVEEPEVVARVPQKDLAGYLGITPVGLSRIAKRVRAEADTRLNPG
;
A
#
# COMPACT_ATOMS: atom_id res chain seq x y z
N MET A 1 7.53 -21.74 -5.97
CA MET A 1 6.91 -20.69 -5.09
C MET A 1 5.97 -21.42 -4.14
N ALA A 2 6.27 -21.48 -2.84
CA ALA A 2 5.46 -22.24 -1.89
C ALA A 2 4.25 -21.39 -1.45
N LEU A 3 3.05 -21.93 -1.65
CA LEU A 3 1.81 -21.42 -1.07
C LEU A 3 1.63 -22.17 0.27
N THR A 4 1.53 -21.43 1.37
CA THR A 4 1.30 -22.00 2.71
C THR A 4 -0.11 -21.63 3.16
N GLU A 5 -0.90 -22.62 3.60
CA GLU A 5 -2.21 -22.38 4.22
C GLU A 5 -2.06 -21.69 5.58
N VAL A 6 -2.90 -20.71 5.86
CA VAL A 6 -2.95 -20.00 7.16
C VAL A 6 -3.74 -20.80 8.17
N LYS A 7 -3.25 -20.89 9.40
CA LYS A 7 -4.02 -21.49 10.52
C LYS A 7 -5.28 -20.67 10.80
N ARG A 8 -6.38 -21.37 11.13
CA ARG A 8 -7.70 -20.78 11.40
C ARG A 8 -7.61 -19.63 12.42
N GLY A 9 -8.06 -18.44 12.03
CA GLY A 9 -8.30 -17.30 12.92
C GLY A 9 -7.12 -16.36 13.18
N GLU A 10 -5.92 -16.64 12.66
CA GLU A 10 -4.70 -15.84 12.93
C GLU A 10 -4.10 -15.29 11.63
N GLY A 11 -4.79 -14.36 10.93
CA GLY A 11 -4.25 -13.69 9.75
C GLY A 11 -4.17 -12.18 9.96
N ALA A 12 -3.14 -11.55 9.38
CA ALA A 12 -3.01 -10.09 9.37
C ALA A 12 -4.22 -9.41 8.71
N ALA A 13 -4.79 -10.06 7.69
CA ALA A 13 -5.99 -9.58 7.00
C ALA A 13 -7.21 -9.56 7.89
N ILE A 14 -7.50 -10.64 8.61
CA ILE A 14 -8.65 -10.71 9.52
C ILE A 14 -8.51 -9.64 10.59
N SER A 15 -7.37 -9.57 11.26
CA SER A 15 -7.08 -8.55 12.27
C SER A 15 -7.21 -7.12 11.73
N LEU A 16 -6.76 -6.87 10.50
CA LEU A 16 -6.90 -5.57 9.84
C LEU A 16 -8.36 -5.25 9.53
N PHE A 17 -9.11 -6.20 8.97
CA PHE A 17 -10.50 -5.98 8.57
C PHE A 17 -11.42 -5.80 9.77
N GLU A 18 -11.21 -6.55 10.88
CA GLU A 18 -11.94 -6.34 12.13
C GLU A 18 -11.62 -4.99 12.77
N ARG A 19 -10.37 -4.54 12.69
CA ARG A 19 -10.00 -3.18 13.12
C ARG A 19 -10.68 -2.09 12.28
N ILE A 20 -10.81 -2.30 10.95
CA ILE A 20 -11.55 -1.39 10.06
C ILE A 20 -13.06 -1.43 10.38
N ALA A 21 -13.61 -2.62 10.60
CA ALA A 21 -15.01 -2.82 10.97
C ALA A 21 -15.34 -2.30 12.39
N ARG A 22 -14.34 -2.26 13.27
CA ARG A 22 -14.43 -1.98 14.72
C ARG A 22 -15.28 -3.01 15.49
N HIS A 23 -15.37 -4.22 14.98
CA HIS A 23 -16.02 -5.38 15.63
C HIS A 23 -15.55 -6.67 14.97
N PRO A 24 -15.69 -7.83 15.64
CA PRO A 24 -15.43 -9.13 15.01
C PRO A 24 -16.31 -9.33 13.78
N LEU A 25 -15.75 -9.96 12.75
CA LEU A 25 -16.45 -10.23 11.48
C LEU A 25 -16.94 -11.69 11.46
N ALA A 26 -18.23 -11.86 11.18
CA ALA A 26 -18.82 -13.19 11.06
C ALA A 26 -18.21 -13.99 9.90
N GLN A 27 -18.12 -15.30 10.05
CA GLN A 27 -17.59 -16.21 9.01
C GLN A 27 -16.17 -15.85 8.53
N ALA A 28 -15.32 -15.29 9.42
CA ALA A 28 -13.93 -14.93 9.08
C ALA A 28 -13.09 -16.18 8.68
N GLU A 29 -13.48 -17.37 9.12
CA GLU A 29 -12.89 -18.64 8.69
C GLU A 29 -13.02 -18.90 7.19
N ARG A 30 -14.12 -18.46 6.54
CA ARG A 30 -14.26 -18.56 5.07
C ARG A 30 -13.25 -17.68 4.33
N LEU A 31 -12.89 -16.53 4.91
CA LEU A 31 -11.82 -15.71 4.37
C LEU A 31 -10.48 -16.40 4.53
N ALA A 32 -10.20 -16.95 5.72
CA ALA A 32 -8.95 -17.66 6.01
C ALA A 32 -8.73 -18.87 5.08
N GLU A 33 -9.80 -19.62 4.77
CA GLU A 33 -9.75 -20.77 3.85
C GLU A 33 -9.46 -20.37 2.41
N ALA A 34 -9.93 -19.21 1.96
CA ALA A 34 -9.71 -18.70 0.60
C ALA A 34 -8.39 -17.92 0.45
N MET A 35 -7.81 -17.47 1.55
CA MET A 35 -6.63 -16.63 1.59
C MET A 35 -5.36 -17.46 1.34
N GLN A 36 -4.41 -16.85 0.63
CA GLN A 36 -3.11 -17.47 0.34
C GLN A 36 -1.98 -16.56 0.82
N VAL A 37 -1.03 -17.11 1.54
CA VAL A 37 0.18 -16.41 1.92
C VAL A 37 1.22 -16.51 0.81
N ARG A 38 1.80 -15.37 0.44
CA ARG A 38 2.90 -15.27 -0.54
C ARG A 38 4.11 -14.62 0.12
N SER A 39 5.26 -15.30 0.07
CA SER A 39 6.56 -14.68 0.33
C SER A 39 7.12 -14.19 -1.00
N VAL A 40 7.56 -12.94 -1.03
CA VAL A 40 8.16 -12.29 -2.20
C VAL A 40 9.50 -11.68 -1.81
N ARG A 41 10.49 -11.78 -2.69
CA ARG A 41 11.83 -11.21 -2.46
C ARG A 41 11.85 -9.73 -2.82
N ALA A 42 12.85 -9.02 -2.30
CA ALA A 42 13.13 -7.66 -2.76
C ALA A 42 13.30 -7.60 -4.28
N GLY A 43 12.62 -6.64 -4.93
CA GLY A 43 12.59 -6.47 -6.38
C GLY A 43 11.60 -7.39 -7.13
N GLU A 44 10.99 -8.38 -6.46
CA GLU A 44 10.02 -9.28 -7.10
C GLU A 44 8.69 -8.56 -7.35
N THR A 45 8.13 -8.76 -8.55
CA THR A 45 6.81 -8.23 -8.92
C THR A 45 5.70 -9.12 -8.35
N VAL A 46 4.80 -8.53 -7.61
CA VAL A 46 3.61 -9.18 -7.04
C VAL A 46 2.56 -9.38 -8.13
N PHE A 47 2.31 -8.35 -8.94
CA PHE A 47 1.50 -8.37 -10.15
C PHE A 47 1.88 -7.21 -11.08
N HIS A 48 1.60 -7.36 -12.37
CA HIS A 48 1.89 -6.36 -13.39
C HIS A 48 0.67 -5.51 -13.72
N GLN A 49 0.93 -4.27 -14.16
CA GLN A 49 -0.07 -3.43 -14.81
C GLN A 49 -0.64 -4.15 -16.04
N ASP A 50 -1.90 -3.89 -16.36
CA ASP A 50 -2.66 -4.41 -17.49
C ASP A 50 -2.94 -5.93 -17.47
N GLU A 51 -2.62 -6.65 -16.38
CA GLU A 51 -3.08 -8.05 -16.24
C GLU A 51 -4.40 -8.16 -15.44
N PRO A 52 -5.22 -9.19 -15.71
CA PRO A 52 -6.37 -9.53 -14.88
C PRO A 52 -5.88 -9.92 -13.47
N HIS A 53 -6.29 -9.16 -12.45
CA HIS A 53 -5.77 -9.37 -11.10
C HIS A 53 -6.81 -9.07 -10.00
N PRO A 54 -7.87 -9.87 -9.88
CA PRO A 54 -8.98 -9.61 -8.96
C PRO A 54 -8.66 -10.03 -7.51
N TYR A 55 -7.57 -9.49 -6.97
CA TYR A 55 -7.11 -9.80 -5.61
C TYR A 55 -6.90 -8.55 -4.78
N VAL A 56 -7.16 -8.69 -3.47
CA VAL A 56 -6.75 -7.75 -2.43
C VAL A 56 -5.56 -8.34 -1.69
N TYR A 57 -4.60 -7.49 -1.33
CA TYR A 57 -3.43 -7.88 -0.55
C TYR A 57 -3.40 -7.16 0.78
N VAL A 58 -3.05 -7.88 1.83
CA VAL A 58 -2.67 -7.31 3.12
C VAL A 58 -1.21 -7.61 3.36
N ILE A 59 -0.45 -6.62 3.82
CA ILE A 59 0.95 -6.80 4.16
C ILE A 59 1.04 -7.27 5.62
N GLU A 60 1.50 -8.51 5.78
CA GLU A 60 1.82 -9.06 7.08
C GLU A 60 3.19 -8.54 7.56
N ARG A 61 4.19 -8.54 6.65
CA ARG A 61 5.53 -8.02 6.86
C ARG A 61 6.11 -7.53 5.55
N GLY A 62 6.87 -6.43 5.59
CA GLY A 62 7.61 -5.90 4.45
C GLY A 62 7.02 -4.62 3.88
N LEU A 63 7.52 -4.23 2.72
CA LEU A 63 7.18 -3.00 2.03
C LEU A 63 7.02 -3.25 0.53
N VAL A 64 5.90 -2.79 -0.03
CA VAL A 64 5.57 -2.89 -1.45
C VAL A 64 5.40 -1.49 -2.04
N LYS A 65 6.04 -1.22 -3.18
CA LYS A 65 5.77 -0.04 -4.00
C LYS A 65 4.73 -0.34 -5.07
N LEU A 66 3.83 0.59 -5.29
CA LEU A 66 2.84 0.58 -6.35
C LEU A 66 3.29 1.56 -7.44
N THR A 67 3.39 1.10 -8.68
CA THR A 67 4.00 1.89 -9.77
C THR A 67 3.13 1.90 -11.02
N TYR A 68 3.08 3.06 -11.69
CA TYR A 68 2.61 3.15 -13.07
C TYR A 68 3.81 2.99 -14.02
N LEU A 69 3.68 2.11 -15.00
CA LEU A 69 4.66 1.95 -16.05
C LEU A 69 4.18 2.66 -17.32
N ARG A 70 4.99 3.57 -17.83
CA ARG A 70 4.73 4.24 -19.11
C ARG A 70 5.24 3.39 -20.28
N ALA A 71 4.73 3.65 -21.49
CA ALA A 71 5.16 2.97 -22.70
C ALA A 71 6.67 3.11 -23.02
N ASN A 72 7.31 4.16 -22.52
CA ASN A 72 8.75 4.39 -22.63
C ASN A 72 9.60 3.65 -21.57
N GLY A 73 8.97 2.84 -20.71
CA GLY A 73 9.63 2.10 -19.62
C GLY A 73 9.87 2.91 -18.34
N GLU A 74 9.42 4.16 -18.28
CA GLU A 74 9.56 5.02 -17.10
C GLU A 74 8.57 4.61 -16.01
N GLU A 75 9.08 4.38 -14.79
CA GLU A 75 8.27 4.08 -13.60
C GLU A 75 7.90 5.36 -12.85
N TRP A 76 6.62 5.49 -12.52
CA TRP A 76 6.10 6.53 -11.64
C TRP A 76 5.55 5.92 -10.36
N ILE A 77 6.10 6.33 -9.22
CA ILE A 77 5.68 5.79 -7.94
C ILE A 77 4.30 6.36 -7.54
N LYS A 78 3.32 5.47 -7.47
CA LYS A 78 1.96 5.79 -7.05
C LYS A 78 1.86 5.93 -5.53
N SER A 79 2.34 4.92 -4.80
CA SER A 79 2.31 4.87 -3.33
C SER A 79 3.15 3.71 -2.80
N PHE A 80 3.33 3.69 -1.48
CA PHE A 80 3.90 2.58 -0.74
C PHE A 80 2.85 1.96 0.18
N ALA A 81 2.96 0.65 0.40
CA ALA A 81 2.20 -0.08 1.38
C ALA A 81 3.17 -0.83 2.31
N ILE A 82 2.95 -0.71 3.61
CA ILE A 82 3.73 -1.34 4.69
C ILE A 82 2.86 -2.26 5.52
N GLU A 83 3.40 -2.85 6.55
CA GLU A 83 2.69 -3.73 7.49
C GLU A 83 1.36 -3.13 7.97
N GLY A 84 0.36 -3.98 8.08
CA GLY A 84 -0.98 -3.58 8.52
C GLY A 84 -1.73 -2.68 7.55
N ARG A 85 -1.24 -2.54 6.31
CA ARG A 85 -1.97 -1.89 5.21
C ARG A 85 -2.42 -2.92 4.17
N PHE A 86 -3.45 -2.54 3.44
CA PHE A 86 -3.93 -3.31 2.29
C PHE A 86 -3.80 -2.50 1.00
N PHE A 87 -3.72 -3.21 -0.12
CA PHE A 87 -3.75 -2.62 -1.45
C PHE A 87 -4.46 -3.54 -2.45
N ALA A 88 -5.05 -2.94 -3.46
CA ALA A 88 -5.65 -3.61 -4.61
C ALA A 88 -5.70 -2.62 -5.78
N SER A 89 -5.68 -3.14 -7.00
CA SER A 89 -6.03 -2.33 -8.16
C SER A 89 -7.56 -2.36 -8.32
N LEU A 90 -8.25 -1.29 -7.95
CA LEU A 90 -9.71 -1.24 -7.98
C LEU A 90 -10.27 -1.49 -9.39
N SER A 91 -9.53 -1.07 -10.43
CA SER A 91 -9.91 -1.34 -11.82
C SER A 91 -9.84 -2.83 -12.19
N ALA A 92 -9.04 -3.63 -11.47
CA ALA A 92 -8.98 -5.08 -11.66
C ALA A 92 -10.10 -5.83 -10.90
N LEU A 93 -10.80 -5.17 -9.97
CA LEU A 93 -11.85 -5.78 -9.16
C LEU A 93 -13.23 -5.74 -9.83
N VAL A 94 -13.38 -5.00 -10.93
CA VAL A 94 -14.61 -4.99 -11.73
C VAL A 94 -14.61 -6.13 -12.77
N PRO A 95 -15.77 -6.57 -13.28
CA PRO A 95 -15.83 -7.62 -14.30
C PRO A 95 -14.95 -7.30 -15.52
N ALA A 96 -14.13 -8.27 -15.94
CA ALA A 96 -13.13 -8.15 -17.02
C ALA A 96 -12.08 -7.03 -16.80
N GLY A 97 -11.96 -6.51 -15.59
CA GLY A 97 -11.02 -5.45 -15.23
C GLY A 97 -9.58 -5.91 -15.24
N ARG A 98 -8.67 -4.93 -15.40
CA ARG A 98 -7.22 -5.13 -15.41
C ARG A 98 -6.56 -4.21 -14.39
N ALA A 99 -5.41 -4.62 -13.88
CA ALA A 99 -4.63 -3.83 -12.95
C ALA A 99 -4.17 -2.51 -13.60
N SER A 100 -4.44 -1.39 -12.96
CA SER A 100 -4.02 -0.06 -13.47
C SER A 100 -2.59 0.30 -13.08
N PHE A 101 -1.91 -0.53 -12.29
CA PHE A 101 -0.54 -0.33 -11.83
C PHE A 101 0.12 -1.68 -11.52
N SER A 102 1.43 -1.69 -11.42
CA SER A 102 2.20 -2.84 -10.93
C SER A 102 2.48 -2.71 -9.43
N ALA A 103 2.64 -3.85 -8.73
CA ALA A 103 3.07 -3.91 -7.35
C ALA A 103 4.41 -4.66 -7.27
N ILE A 104 5.41 -4.05 -6.63
CA ILE A 104 6.78 -4.57 -6.56
C ILE A 104 7.25 -4.53 -5.11
N ALA A 105 7.77 -5.63 -4.59
CA ALA A 105 8.34 -5.67 -3.25
C ALA A 105 9.63 -4.84 -3.19
N VAL A 106 9.72 -3.90 -2.25
CA VAL A 106 10.93 -3.09 -2.02
C VAL A 106 11.94 -3.87 -1.18
N GLU A 107 11.44 -4.69 -0.29
CA GLU A 107 12.20 -5.61 0.56
C GLU A 107 11.51 -6.96 0.63
N GLU A 108 12.16 -7.96 1.26
CA GLU A 108 11.53 -9.27 1.48
C GLU A 108 10.20 -9.07 2.23
N SER A 109 9.11 -9.56 1.63
CA SER A 109 7.76 -9.28 2.12
C SER A 109 6.93 -10.55 2.21
N ARG A 110 6.04 -10.60 3.20
CA ARG A 110 5.04 -11.63 3.39
C ARG A 110 3.66 -11.01 3.24
N LEU A 111 2.90 -11.48 2.25
CA LEU A 111 1.64 -10.90 1.80
C LEU A 111 0.53 -11.94 1.93
N GLU A 112 -0.61 -11.53 2.43
CA GLU A 112 -1.86 -12.30 2.37
C GLU A 112 -2.64 -11.86 1.14
N ARG A 113 -2.83 -12.79 0.20
CA ARG A 113 -3.57 -12.60 -1.05
C ARG A 113 -4.99 -13.14 -0.90
N ILE A 114 -5.98 -12.30 -1.15
CA ILE A 114 -7.40 -12.58 -0.95
C ILE A 114 -8.10 -12.44 -2.29
N PRO A 115 -8.81 -13.49 -2.79
CA PRO A 115 -9.67 -13.35 -3.95
C PRO A 115 -10.80 -12.36 -3.65
N PHE A 116 -11.00 -11.35 -4.50
CA PHE A 116 -12.03 -10.34 -4.26
C PHE A 116 -13.45 -10.94 -4.26
N VAL A 117 -13.68 -12.00 -5.05
CA VAL A 117 -14.94 -12.72 -5.06
C VAL A 117 -15.32 -13.28 -3.67
N THR A 118 -14.35 -13.67 -2.86
CA THR A 118 -14.61 -14.13 -1.48
C THR A 118 -15.12 -12.97 -0.61
N LEU A 119 -14.51 -11.80 -0.72
CA LEU A 119 -14.96 -10.61 0.01
C LEU A 119 -16.37 -10.18 -0.43
N GLN A 120 -16.67 -10.26 -1.73
CA GLN A 120 -18.01 -9.99 -2.25
C GLN A 120 -19.04 -10.97 -1.69
N ALA A 121 -18.77 -12.28 -1.75
CA ALA A 121 -19.68 -13.30 -1.23
C ALA A 121 -19.95 -13.16 0.28
N LEU A 122 -18.97 -12.74 1.06
CA LEU A 122 -19.15 -12.43 2.48
C LEU A 122 -20.00 -11.16 2.65
N ALA A 123 -19.76 -10.12 1.87
CA ALA A 123 -20.50 -8.86 1.91
C ALA A 123 -21.98 -9.01 1.46
N ASP A 124 -22.26 -9.94 0.55
CA ASP A 124 -23.63 -10.24 0.07
C ASP A 124 -24.49 -10.91 1.16
N THR A 125 -23.86 -11.57 2.12
CA THR A 125 -24.56 -12.33 3.16
C THR A 125 -24.47 -11.71 4.56
N ASP A 126 -23.54 -10.79 4.79
CA ASP A 126 -23.31 -10.17 6.10
C ASP A 126 -23.05 -8.66 5.99
N LEU A 127 -23.83 -7.89 6.74
CA LEU A 127 -23.76 -6.42 6.74
C LEU A 127 -22.44 -5.89 7.33
N GLY A 128 -21.80 -6.63 8.24
CA GLY A 128 -20.50 -6.27 8.82
C GLY A 128 -19.43 -6.22 7.73
N TRP A 129 -19.37 -7.23 6.87
CA TRP A 129 -18.46 -7.26 5.73
C TRP A 129 -18.76 -6.15 4.71
N SER A 130 -20.03 -5.89 4.39
CA SER A 130 -20.41 -4.77 3.51
C SER A 130 -19.93 -3.42 4.06
N ARG A 131 -20.12 -3.19 5.37
CA ARG A 131 -19.67 -1.98 6.05
C ARG A 131 -18.15 -1.87 6.08
N MET A 132 -17.46 -2.98 6.34
CA MET A 132 -16.00 -3.05 6.32
C MET A 132 -15.45 -2.68 4.94
N ILE A 133 -15.96 -3.28 3.85
CA ILE A 133 -15.53 -2.98 2.48
C ILE A 133 -15.76 -1.50 2.16
N ARG A 134 -16.93 -0.95 2.50
CA ARG A 134 -17.22 0.47 2.30
C ARG A 134 -16.20 1.35 3.05
N SER A 135 -15.90 1.03 4.32
CA SER A 135 -14.91 1.78 5.10
C SER A 135 -13.52 1.66 4.49
N ALA A 136 -13.12 0.48 4.02
CA ALA A 136 -11.84 0.27 3.32
C ALA A 136 -11.76 1.10 2.03
N LEU A 137 -12.83 1.17 1.23
CA LEU A 137 -12.88 2.01 0.03
C LEU A 137 -12.80 3.49 0.36
N MET A 138 -13.46 3.96 1.43
CA MET A 138 -13.36 5.35 1.91
C MET A 138 -11.93 5.68 2.33
N MET A 139 -11.22 4.78 3.03
CA MET A 139 -9.81 4.97 3.40
C MET A 139 -8.90 5.09 2.17
N LEU A 140 -9.15 4.29 1.12
CA LEU A 140 -8.40 4.39 -0.13
C LEU A 140 -8.68 5.71 -0.86
N ALA A 141 -9.95 6.14 -0.91
CA ALA A 141 -10.36 7.39 -1.52
C ALA A 141 -9.74 8.60 -0.81
N GLU A 142 -9.83 8.66 0.52
CA GLU A 142 -9.23 9.72 1.35
C GLU A 142 -7.71 9.81 1.14
N ARG A 143 -7.02 8.66 1.14
CA ARG A 143 -5.56 8.63 0.89
C ARG A 143 -5.20 9.15 -0.49
N LYS A 144 -6.00 8.79 -1.51
CA LYS A 144 -5.82 9.28 -2.88
C LYS A 144 -6.03 10.79 -2.95
N GLU A 145 -7.13 11.30 -2.37
CA GLU A 145 -7.45 12.73 -2.35
C GLU A 145 -6.39 13.54 -1.61
N ARG A 146 -5.93 13.07 -0.45
CA ARG A 146 -4.83 13.72 0.30
C ARG A 146 -3.58 13.84 -0.55
N ARG A 147 -3.18 12.74 -1.23
CA ARG A 147 -2.00 12.75 -2.10
C ARG A 147 -2.17 13.70 -3.28
N GLU A 148 -3.33 13.70 -3.93
CA GLU A 148 -3.64 14.61 -5.03
C GLU A 148 -3.53 16.07 -4.57
N ARG A 149 -4.16 16.42 -3.45
CA ARG A 149 -4.07 17.75 -2.85
C ARG A 149 -2.62 18.14 -2.55
N GLN A 150 -1.84 17.28 -1.88
CA GLN A 150 -0.43 17.56 -1.59
C GLN A 150 0.38 17.78 -2.87
N PHE A 151 0.09 17.03 -3.93
CA PHE A 151 0.81 17.17 -5.20
C PHE A 151 0.47 18.46 -5.93
N LEU A 152 -0.76 18.95 -5.81
CA LEU A 152 -1.26 20.17 -6.45
C LEU A 152 -0.93 21.45 -5.67
N THR A 153 -0.82 21.37 -4.34
CA THR A 153 -0.78 22.56 -3.47
C THR A 153 0.55 22.77 -2.75
N LEU A 154 1.35 21.73 -2.58
CA LEU A 154 2.62 21.81 -1.85
C LEU A 154 3.82 21.80 -2.81
N ASP A 155 4.85 22.57 -2.46
CA ASP A 155 6.13 22.47 -3.12
C ASP A 155 6.88 21.16 -2.76
N PRO A 156 7.97 20.80 -3.46
CA PRO A 156 8.69 19.55 -3.20
C PRO A 156 9.23 19.41 -1.78
N GLU A 157 9.67 20.49 -1.15
CA GLU A 157 10.18 20.47 0.22
C GLU A 157 9.05 20.27 1.22
N GLU A 158 7.96 20.98 1.04
CA GLU A 158 6.75 20.82 1.86
C GLU A 158 6.21 19.39 1.77
N ARG A 159 6.18 18.78 0.57
CA ARG A 159 5.81 17.37 0.40
C ARG A 159 6.76 16.43 1.14
N TYR A 160 8.07 16.70 1.12
CA TYR A 160 9.04 15.88 1.85
C TYR A 160 8.86 16.02 3.36
N ARG A 161 8.62 17.22 3.88
CA ARG A 161 8.33 17.46 5.30
C ARG A 161 7.04 16.75 5.75
N ALA A 162 5.98 16.84 4.94
CA ALA A 162 4.73 16.12 5.19
C ALA A 162 4.96 14.60 5.24
N LEU A 163 5.74 14.05 4.31
CA LEU A 163 6.06 12.63 4.27
C LEU A 163 6.85 12.16 5.50
N LEU A 164 7.81 12.96 5.98
CA LEU A 164 8.58 12.68 7.21
C LEU A 164 7.68 12.57 8.45
N VAL A 165 6.60 13.35 8.50
CA VAL A 165 5.64 13.36 9.63
C VAL A 165 4.61 12.25 9.48
N GLU A 166 4.05 12.09 8.28
CA GLU A 166 2.92 11.18 8.03
C GLU A 166 3.37 9.72 7.88
N GLU A 167 4.55 9.48 7.29
CA GLU A 167 5.04 8.13 6.94
C GLU A 167 6.55 7.95 7.23
N PRO A 168 7.01 8.19 8.45
CA PRO A 168 8.44 8.11 8.80
C PRO A 168 9.05 6.73 8.52
N GLU A 169 8.29 5.65 8.70
CA GLU A 169 8.73 4.28 8.42
C GLU A 169 8.99 4.04 6.93
N VAL A 170 8.17 4.64 6.05
CA VAL A 170 8.37 4.60 4.60
C VAL A 170 9.67 5.32 4.24
N VAL A 171 9.88 6.52 4.80
CA VAL A 171 11.11 7.30 4.54
C VAL A 171 12.36 6.56 4.99
N ALA A 172 12.30 5.84 6.10
CA ALA A 172 13.45 5.11 6.64
C ALA A 172 13.83 3.87 5.81
N ARG A 173 12.87 3.25 5.09
CA ARG A 173 13.04 1.94 4.43
C ARG A 173 13.12 2.03 2.90
N VAL A 174 12.51 3.06 2.30
CA VAL A 174 12.44 3.20 0.84
C VAL A 174 13.75 3.79 0.29
N PRO A 175 14.30 3.23 -0.81
CA PRO A 175 15.45 3.81 -1.49
C PRO A 175 15.20 5.27 -1.92
N GLN A 176 16.22 6.13 -1.81
CA GLN A 176 16.10 7.56 -2.17
C GLN A 176 15.59 7.79 -3.59
N LYS A 177 15.94 6.92 -4.54
CA LYS A 177 15.46 6.99 -5.92
C LYS A 177 13.92 6.88 -5.97
N ASP A 178 13.37 5.92 -5.24
CA ASP A 178 11.94 5.67 -5.22
C ASP A 178 11.19 6.76 -4.43
N LEU A 179 11.77 7.27 -3.33
CA LEU A 179 11.22 8.43 -2.61
C LEU A 179 11.20 9.68 -3.50
N ALA A 180 12.26 9.93 -4.27
CA ALA A 180 12.31 11.05 -5.21
C ALA A 180 11.22 10.91 -6.29
N GLY A 181 11.07 9.72 -6.88
CA GLY A 181 9.98 9.43 -7.82
C GLY A 181 8.59 9.62 -7.21
N TYR A 182 8.41 9.21 -5.94
CA TYR A 182 7.17 9.44 -5.21
C TYR A 182 6.88 10.93 -4.98
N LEU A 183 7.89 11.74 -4.71
CA LEU A 183 7.77 13.19 -4.52
C LEU A 183 7.70 13.98 -5.85
N GLY A 184 7.90 13.32 -6.99
CA GLY A 184 7.92 13.94 -8.31
C GLY A 184 9.13 14.83 -8.56
N ILE A 185 10.31 14.45 -8.00
CA ILE A 185 11.57 15.18 -8.13
C ILE A 185 12.71 14.23 -8.49
N THR A 186 13.87 14.80 -8.81
CA THR A 186 15.08 14.01 -9.05
C THR A 186 15.74 13.55 -7.73
N PRO A 187 16.51 12.45 -7.72
CA PRO A 187 17.27 12.02 -6.54
C PRO A 187 18.23 13.09 -6.02
N VAL A 188 18.85 13.87 -6.93
CA VAL A 188 19.71 15.00 -6.56
C VAL A 188 18.92 16.11 -5.87
N GLY A 189 17.71 16.41 -6.38
CA GLY A 189 16.78 17.37 -5.76
C GLY A 189 16.38 16.93 -4.34
N LEU A 190 16.01 15.66 -4.18
CA LEU A 190 15.68 15.12 -2.87
C LEU A 190 16.87 15.19 -1.89
N SER A 191 18.08 14.84 -2.33
CA SER A 191 19.28 14.91 -1.48
C SER A 191 19.53 16.33 -0.95
N ARG A 192 19.37 17.36 -1.79
CA ARG A 192 19.49 18.78 -1.39
C ARG A 192 18.42 19.18 -0.36
N ILE A 193 17.16 18.81 -0.61
CA ILE A 193 16.04 19.07 0.31
C ILE A 193 16.30 18.39 1.65
N ALA A 194 16.63 17.11 1.64
CA ALA A 194 16.87 16.33 2.86
C ALA A 194 18.02 16.92 3.71
N LYS A 195 19.11 17.38 3.06
CA LYS A 195 20.23 18.05 3.77
C LYS A 195 19.77 19.34 4.45
N ARG A 196 18.98 20.17 3.76
CA ARG A 196 18.47 21.45 4.30
C ARG A 196 17.51 21.19 5.48
N VAL A 197 16.57 20.27 5.33
CA VAL A 197 15.61 19.93 6.38
C VAL A 197 16.28 19.41 7.64
N ARG A 198 17.35 18.59 7.50
CA ARG A 198 18.15 18.12 8.65
C ARG A 198 18.88 19.27 9.34
N ALA A 199 19.56 20.13 8.58
CA ALA A 199 20.31 21.27 9.16
C ALA A 199 19.40 22.20 9.96
N GLU A 200 18.17 22.44 9.52
CA GLU A 200 17.19 23.24 10.26
C GLU A 200 16.71 22.54 11.55
N ALA A 201 16.54 21.21 11.52
CA ALA A 201 16.19 20.44 12.70
C ALA A 201 17.29 20.49 13.76
N ASP A 202 18.57 20.34 13.34
CA ASP A 202 19.73 20.40 14.23
C ASP A 202 19.89 21.79 14.87
N THR A 203 19.63 22.86 14.11
CA THR A 203 19.67 24.25 14.61
C THR A 203 18.58 24.53 15.65
N ARG A 204 17.41 23.91 15.52
CA ARG A 204 16.29 24.05 16.50
C ARG A 204 16.53 23.30 17.79
N LEU A 205 17.30 22.19 17.74
CA LEU A 205 17.63 21.37 18.90
C LEU A 205 18.82 21.91 19.71
N ASN A 206 19.71 22.69 19.07
CA ASN A 206 20.85 23.37 19.69
C ASN A 206 20.81 24.89 19.35
N PRO A 207 19.91 25.67 19.97
CA PRO A 207 20.01 27.12 19.92
C PRO A 207 21.22 27.52 20.76
N GLY A 208 22.31 27.98 20.11
CA GLY A 208 23.56 28.40 20.71
C GLY A 208 23.45 29.38 21.89
#